data_681dd993e0995bbff7f2a2f858a44fef
#
_entry.id   681dd993e0995bbff7f2a2f858a44fef
#
_cell.length_a   1.000
_cell.length_b   1.000
_cell.length_c   1.000
_cell.angle_alpha   90.00
_cell.angle_beta   90.00
_cell.angle_gamma   90.00
#
_symmetry.space_group_name_H-M   'P 1'
#
loop_
_entity.id
_entity.type
_entity.pdbx_description
1 polymer ?
#
loop_
_entity_poly.entity_id
_entity_poly.type
_entity_poly.pdbx_seq_one_letter_code
_entity_poly.pdbx_strand_id
1 'polypeptide(L)'
;MNRRIIAAVSAVVMTGAMLTSCAKETGESSKAESSSARSQTVTTTAEPVVTLPATTKQVINSEPATYESLSADKAEKESFKKKIRSESKIPVISVTTAPDDMIASREKYTSCVVDVFNCDEKLEINEASAGIKVRGNSSAYYGDVSQILANKVPYRIKFDKKTNMLGLNNGAECKSWVLLKSDWDLIRNDIAFRFGRTIMGDSNFCSDGQLVHLYVNEEFQGVYELCEQCQINPNRVDISEPAEGYTDTDIGYYLELDNYATSDEDNHYISMDYENATVTDINGETRQFVPAEYSIKNDLYSQNQIDFIDKYLKNLFKIVYEACENGKYYKFDENYDLVDSDVTTAEEAVSNVMDIDSVRDMYILYEIVHDYDCGEGSFYMCVDLSKDSKCPKLKFTSPWDFNWAYNDSTEKYYAGAFTDKNFVAKKGDRSNPWFIILCKQDWFMATVKEKWTEMSQEKLLQGCIKTEREYLKEYDADLRKGEEWGPDSAEDLFNWIENRIYWLNSQWKIKSDVSNSAS
;
A
#
# COMPACT_ATOMS: atom_id res chain seq x y z
N MET A 1 32.31 -27.77 -5.02
CA MET A 1 32.14 -28.13 -6.45
C MET A 1 31.09 -27.17 -7.00
N ASN A 2 31.55 -26.16 -7.73
CA ASN A 2 30.75 -25.02 -8.19
C ASN A 2 29.70 -25.41 -9.24
N ARG A 3 28.45 -25.03 -9.07
CA ARG A 3 27.53 -24.85 -10.20
C ARG A 3 26.85 -23.47 -10.09
N ARG A 4 27.34 -22.56 -10.93
CA ARG A 4 26.68 -21.31 -11.27
C ARG A 4 25.51 -21.64 -12.21
N ILE A 5 24.31 -21.20 -11.88
CA ILE A 5 23.16 -21.18 -12.81
C ILE A 5 23.05 -19.76 -13.35
N ILE A 6 23.24 -19.63 -14.65
CA ILE A 6 23.07 -18.38 -15.42
C ILE A 6 21.60 -18.34 -15.84
N ALA A 7 20.86 -17.34 -15.39
CA ALA A 7 19.55 -17.02 -15.92
C ALA A 7 19.70 -16.14 -17.17
N ALA A 8 19.24 -16.64 -18.31
CA ALA A 8 19.22 -15.91 -19.57
C ALA A 8 17.92 -15.09 -19.66
N VAL A 9 18.06 -13.77 -19.75
CA VAL A 9 16.97 -12.85 -20.06
C VAL A 9 16.84 -12.77 -21.58
N SER A 10 15.68 -13.18 -22.10
CA SER A 10 15.36 -13.02 -23.53
C SER A 10 14.68 -11.66 -23.75
N ALA A 11 15.37 -10.77 -24.41
CA ALA A 11 14.83 -9.50 -24.89
C ALA A 11 14.10 -9.74 -26.23
N VAL A 12 12.80 -9.43 -26.29
CA VAL A 12 12.02 -9.36 -27.53
C VAL A 12 12.07 -7.93 -28.04
N VAL A 13 12.72 -7.73 -29.18
CA VAL A 13 12.72 -6.46 -29.93
C VAL A 13 11.54 -6.48 -30.88
N MET A 14 10.57 -5.57 -30.69
CA MET A 14 9.56 -5.27 -31.69
C MET A 14 9.93 -3.98 -32.43
N THR A 15 10.25 -4.11 -33.70
CA THR A 15 10.41 -3.02 -34.65
C THR A 15 9.04 -2.61 -35.20
N GLY A 16 8.58 -1.42 -34.87
CA GLY A 16 7.39 -0.78 -35.45
C GLY A 16 7.75 0.20 -36.53
N ALA A 17 7.15 0.06 -37.69
CA ALA A 17 7.38 0.88 -38.89
C ALA A 17 6.67 2.23 -38.78
N MET A 18 7.39 3.29 -39.15
CA MET A 18 6.86 4.65 -39.38
C MET A 18 6.05 4.69 -40.68
N LEU A 19 4.87 5.28 -40.62
CA LEU A 19 4.17 5.80 -41.79
C LEU A 19 3.98 7.31 -41.62
N THR A 20 4.71 8.04 -42.43
CA THR A 20 4.55 9.47 -42.66
C THR A 20 3.38 9.74 -43.59
N SER A 21 2.49 10.67 -43.23
CA SER A 21 1.54 11.27 -44.13
C SER A 21 1.61 12.79 -44.06
N CYS A 22 2.02 13.41 -45.18
CA CYS A 22 1.94 14.85 -45.44
C CYS A 22 0.53 15.24 -45.86
N ALA A 23 -0.01 16.32 -45.33
CA ALA A 23 -1.07 17.07 -46.01
C ALA A 23 -0.84 18.56 -45.88
N LYS A 24 -1.09 19.21 -47.00
CA LYS A 24 -0.74 20.58 -47.40
C LYS A 24 -1.61 21.66 -46.73
N GLU A 25 -0.96 22.79 -46.51
CA GLU A 25 -1.58 24.13 -46.34
C GLU A 25 -2.31 24.61 -47.60
N THR A 26 -3.44 25.30 -47.40
CA THR A 26 -3.88 26.38 -48.27
C THR A 26 -4.59 27.43 -47.43
N GLY A 27 -4.09 28.67 -47.49
CA GLY A 27 -4.67 29.81 -46.83
C GLY A 27 -5.69 30.53 -47.71
N GLU A 28 -6.44 31.44 -47.08
CA GLU A 28 -6.90 32.75 -47.57
C GLU A 28 -7.85 33.34 -46.50
N SER A 29 -7.47 34.43 -45.91
CA SER A 29 -7.75 35.84 -46.19
C SER A 29 -9.15 36.37 -45.81
N SER A 30 -9.11 37.13 -44.69
CA SER A 30 -9.81 38.38 -44.33
C SER A 30 -11.24 38.68 -44.82
N LYS A 31 -12.10 39.04 -43.84
CA LYS A 31 -12.76 40.35 -43.78
C LYS A 31 -13.43 40.62 -42.43
N ALA A 32 -13.15 41.78 -41.89
CA ALA A 32 -13.83 42.33 -40.74
C ALA A 32 -15.19 42.90 -41.15
N GLU A 33 -16.22 42.71 -40.33
CA GLU A 33 -17.35 43.65 -40.26
C GLU A 33 -17.89 43.73 -38.83
N SER A 34 -18.22 44.93 -38.45
CA SER A 34 -18.57 45.43 -37.14
C SER A 34 -20.04 45.19 -36.77
N SER A 35 -20.26 45.20 -35.45
CA SER A 35 -21.38 45.76 -34.68
C SER A 35 -22.56 44.87 -34.35
N SER A 36 -22.82 44.79 -33.15
CA SER A 36 -23.94 45.21 -32.29
C SER A 36 -24.08 44.31 -31.06
N ALA A 37 -23.96 44.92 -29.91
CA ALA A 37 -24.21 44.33 -28.62
C ALA A 37 -25.67 43.83 -28.50
N ARG A 38 -25.83 42.51 -28.37
CA ARG A 38 -27.07 41.92 -27.93
C ARG A 38 -26.73 41.11 -26.68
N SER A 39 -27.18 41.61 -25.52
CA SER A 39 -27.14 40.89 -24.26
C SER A 39 -27.76 39.52 -24.48
N GLN A 40 -26.95 38.50 -24.56
CA GLN A 40 -27.41 37.11 -24.45
C GLN A 40 -27.19 36.66 -22.99
N THR A 41 -28.28 36.38 -22.36
CA THR A 41 -28.31 35.62 -21.12
C THR A 41 -27.67 34.25 -21.42
N VAL A 42 -26.44 34.07 -20.96
CA VAL A 42 -25.77 32.75 -21.04
C VAL A 42 -26.48 31.84 -20.04
N THR A 43 -27.41 31.08 -20.54
CA THR A 43 -27.87 29.90 -19.84
C THR A 43 -26.72 28.89 -19.94
N THR A 44 -25.92 28.76 -18.92
CA THR A 44 -24.98 27.64 -18.75
C THR A 44 -25.84 26.37 -18.64
N THR A 45 -26.04 25.69 -19.73
CA THR A 45 -26.46 24.29 -19.71
C THR A 45 -25.26 23.53 -19.16
N ALA A 46 -25.38 22.99 -17.94
CA ALA A 46 -24.40 22.06 -17.41
C ALA A 46 -24.22 20.92 -18.42
N GLU A 47 -22.98 20.60 -18.75
CA GLU A 47 -22.69 19.45 -19.59
C GLU A 47 -23.25 18.18 -18.90
N PRO A 48 -23.78 17.22 -19.68
CA PRO A 48 -24.31 16.00 -19.08
C PRO A 48 -23.19 15.24 -18.38
N VAL A 49 -23.39 14.89 -17.12
CA VAL A 49 -22.46 14.06 -16.34
C VAL A 49 -22.32 12.70 -17.03
N VAL A 50 -21.09 12.36 -17.43
CA VAL A 50 -20.77 11.04 -17.97
C VAL A 50 -20.68 10.08 -16.79
N THR A 51 -21.65 9.20 -16.67
CA THR A 51 -21.66 8.15 -15.63
C THR A 51 -20.80 6.99 -16.03
N LEU A 52 -20.04 6.46 -15.07
CA LEU A 52 -19.27 5.23 -15.23
C LEU A 52 -20.18 4.01 -15.05
N PRO A 53 -19.89 2.87 -15.69
CA PRO A 53 -20.58 1.64 -15.40
C PRO A 53 -20.41 1.28 -13.92
N ALA A 54 -21.51 0.91 -13.26
CA ALA A 54 -21.46 0.50 -11.86
C ALA A 54 -20.53 -0.70 -11.70
N THR A 55 -19.59 -0.61 -10.78
CA THR A 55 -18.75 -1.75 -10.41
C THR A 55 -19.65 -2.85 -9.83
N THR A 56 -19.79 -3.96 -10.54
CA THR A 56 -20.65 -5.06 -10.08
C THR A 56 -20.00 -5.69 -8.86
N LYS A 57 -20.49 -5.38 -7.66
CA LYS A 57 -20.02 -6.04 -6.43
C LYS A 57 -20.33 -7.54 -6.53
N GLN A 58 -19.28 -8.34 -6.60
CA GLN A 58 -19.42 -9.79 -6.69
C GLN A 58 -20.15 -10.34 -5.47
N VAL A 59 -21.34 -10.93 -5.69
CA VAL A 59 -22.01 -11.76 -4.68
C VAL A 59 -21.26 -13.10 -4.66
N ILE A 60 -20.64 -13.44 -3.55
CA ILE A 60 -19.87 -14.68 -3.41
C ILE A 60 -20.83 -15.86 -3.19
N ASN A 61 -21.67 -15.73 -2.18
CA ASN A 61 -22.64 -16.74 -1.79
C ASN A 61 -24.05 -16.14 -1.86
N SER A 62 -24.98 -16.77 -2.60
CA SER A 62 -26.39 -16.40 -2.59
C SER A 62 -27.08 -16.84 -1.28
N GLU A 63 -26.62 -17.96 -0.74
CA GLU A 63 -26.96 -18.48 0.59
C GLU A 63 -25.66 -18.79 1.33
N PRO A 64 -25.60 -18.64 2.66
CA PRO A 64 -24.38 -18.91 3.41
C PRO A 64 -23.83 -20.32 3.16
N ALA A 65 -22.52 -20.41 2.88
CA ALA A 65 -21.86 -21.69 2.75
C ALA A 65 -21.83 -22.42 4.10
N THR A 66 -22.05 -23.73 4.07
CA THR A 66 -21.94 -24.64 5.20
C THR A 66 -21.16 -25.88 4.78
N TYR A 67 -20.69 -26.68 5.72
CA TYR A 67 -20.06 -27.96 5.37
C TYR A 67 -20.97 -28.81 4.50
N GLU A 68 -22.28 -28.90 4.82
CA GLU A 68 -23.25 -29.67 4.06
C GLU A 68 -23.38 -29.15 2.63
N SER A 69 -23.50 -27.83 2.42
CA SER A 69 -23.62 -27.23 1.10
C SER A 69 -22.37 -27.43 0.23
N LEU A 70 -21.21 -27.60 0.87
CA LEU A 70 -19.92 -27.88 0.23
C LEU A 70 -19.63 -29.40 0.12
N SER A 71 -20.58 -30.26 0.47
CA SER A 71 -20.41 -31.72 0.47
C SER A 71 -19.28 -32.24 1.38
N ALA A 72 -18.97 -31.49 2.46
CA ALA A 72 -17.97 -31.85 3.45
C ALA A 72 -18.61 -32.53 4.66
N ASP A 73 -17.98 -33.60 5.18
CA ASP A 73 -18.45 -34.27 6.38
C ASP A 73 -18.05 -33.51 7.65
N LYS A 74 -19.04 -33.04 8.38
CA LYS A 74 -18.82 -32.28 9.63
C LYS A 74 -18.08 -33.07 10.69
N ALA A 75 -18.32 -34.39 10.81
CA ALA A 75 -17.64 -35.21 11.81
C ALA A 75 -16.16 -35.41 11.46
N GLU A 76 -15.83 -35.53 10.17
CA GLU A 76 -14.43 -35.54 9.70
C GLU A 76 -13.76 -34.23 10.02
N LYS A 77 -14.41 -33.08 9.75
CA LYS A 77 -13.87 -31.75 10.07
C LYS A 77 -13.61 -31.55 11.56
N GLU A 78 -14.51 -32.00 12.43
CA GLU A 78 -14.30 -31.94 13.88
C GLU A 78 -13.16 -32.89 14.33
N SER A 79 -13.03 -34.05 13.71
CA SER A 79 -11.91 -34.96 13.99
C SER A 79 -10.58 -34.36 13.56
N PHE A 80 -10.53 -33.75 12.39
CA PHE A 80 -9.37 -33.00 11.88
C PHE A 80 -8.98 -31.85 12.83
N LYS A 81 -9.92 -30.98 13.20
CA LYS A 81 -9.67 -29.88 14.14
C LYS A 81 -9.08 -30.42 15.47
N LYS A 82 -9.66 -31.46 16.01
CA LYS A 82 -9.16 -32.10 17.25
C LYS A 82 -7.72 -32.61 17.11
N LYS A 83 -7.37 -33.20 15.97
CA LYS A 83 -6.01 -33.66 15.69
C LYS A 83 -5.06 -32.45 15.62
N ILE A 84 -5.36 -31.44 14.82
CA ILE A 84 -4.47 -30.31 14.61
C ILE A 84 -4.30 -29.46 15.87
N ARG A 85 -5.32 -29.35 16.74
CA ARG A 85 -5.19 -28.72 18.06
C ARG A 85 -4.07 -29.27 18.91
N SER A 86 -3.73 -30.54 18.74
CA SER A 86 -2.61 -31.17 19.47
C SER A 86 -1.26 -31.02 18.76
N GLU A 87 -1.25 -30.60 17.50
CA GLU A 87 -0.07 -30.57 16.64
C GLU A 87 0.44 -29.13 16.36
N SER A 88 -0.34 -28.09 16.67
CA SER A 88 0.02 -26.69 16.47
C SER A 88 -0.15 -25.90 17.75
N LYS A 89 0.78 -25.00 18.03
CA LYS A 89 0.70 -24.03 19.13
C LYS A 89 0.34 -22.62 18.67
N ILE A 90 0.51 -22.34 17.36
CA ILE A 90 0.07 -21.07 16.78
C ILE A 90 -1.35 -21.22 16.24
N PRO A 91 -2.07 -20.10 16.03
CA PRO A 91 -3.42 -20.13 15.47
C PRO A 91 -3.48 -20.84 14.12
N VAL A 92 -4.59 -21.50 13.87
CA VAL A 92 -4.86 -22.26 12.64
C VAL A 92 -6.06 -21.67 11.94
N ILE A 93 -5.90 -21.42 10.64
CA ILE A 93 -7.00 -21.12 9.73
C ILE A 93 -7.22 -22.36 8.86
N SER A 94 -8.43 -22.90 8.89
CA SER A 94 -8.84 -24.02 8.06
C SER A 94 -9.92 -23.56 7.08
N VAL A 95 -9.65 -23.70 5.81
CA VAL A 95 -10.57 -23.37 4.72
C VAL A 95 -11.08 -24.64 4.07
N THR A 96 -12.39 -24.78 3.97
CA THR A 96 -13.05 -25.90 3.27
C THR A 96 -13.80 -25.36 2.06
N THR A 97 -13.49 -25.87 0.87
CA THR A 97 -14.21 -25.62 -0.39
C THR A 97 -14.95 -26.90 -0.82
N ALA A 98 -15.80 -26.80 -1.85
CA ALA A 98 -16.33 -28.02 -2.46
C ALA A 98 -15.19 -28.85 -3.11
N PRO A 99 -15.32 -30.19 -3.17
CA PRO A 99 -14.21 -31.08 -3.59
C PRO A 99 -13.60 -30.77 -4.95
N ASP A 100 -14.40 -30.26 -5.89
CA ASP A 100 -13.97 -29.97 -7.27
C ASP A 100 -13.60 -28.49 -7.46
N ASP A 101 -13.73 -27.65 -6.43
CA ASP A 101 -13.47 -26.22 -6.51
C ASP A 101 -12.01 -25.90 -6.19
N MET A 102 -11.28 -25.41 -7.20
CA MET A 102 -9.89 -24.98 -7.05
C MET A 102 -9.81 -23.49 -6.73
N ILE A 103 -8.91 -23.12 -5.83
CA ILE A 103 -8.60 -21.72 -5.50
C ILE A 103 -7.47 -21.27 -6.44
N ALA A 104 -7.80 -20.88 -7.67
CA ALA A 104 -6.82 -20.55 -8.70
C ALA A 104 -7.06 -19.20 -9.39
N SER A 105 -8.09 -18.44 -8.99
CA SER A 105 -8.44 -17.17 -9.62
C SER A 105 -8.02 -15.99 -8.74
N ARG A 106 -7.47 -14.94 -9.36
CA ARG A 106 -7.24 -13.62 -8.75
C ARG A 106 -8.50 -12.75 -8.75
N GLU A 107 -9.44 -13.04 -9.63
CA GLU A 107 -10.65 -12.24 -9.84
C GLU A 107 -11.86 -12.83 -9.11
N LYS A 108 -12.07 -14.12 -9.25
CA LYS A 108 -13.26 -14.82 -8.74
C LYS A 108 -13.00 -15.47 -7.39
N TYR A 109 -13.93 -15.27 -6.48
CA TYR A 109 -13.94 -15.99 -5.21
C TYR A 109 -14.49 -17.39 -5.38
N THR A 110 -13.83 -18.37 -4.77
CA THR A 110 -14.33 -19.71 -4.52
C THR A 110 -15.09 -19.70 -3.20
N SER A 111 -16.33 -20.21 -3.19
CA SER A 111 -17.15 -20.35 -1.97
C SER A 111 -16.46 -21.25 -0.97
N CYS A 112 -16.44 -20.89 0.30
CA CYS A 112 -15.78 -21.69 1.34
C CYS A 112 -16.40 -21.49 2.71
N VAL A 113 -16.07 -22.41 3.60
CA VAL A 113 -16.25 -22.30 5.04
C VAL A 113 -14.89 -22.09 5.69
N VAL A 114 -14.82 -21.19 6.65
CA VAL A 114 -13.60 -20.88 7.40
C VAL A 114 -13.78 -21.21 8.88
N ASP A 115 -12.82 -21.96 9.43
CA ASP A 115 -12.64 -22.16 10.86
C ASP A 115 -11.33 -21.51 11.31
N VAL A 116 -11.35 -20.93 12.51
CA VAL A 116 -10.15 -20.42 13.20
C VAL A 116 -10.11 -21.02 14.60
N PHE A 117 -9.01 -21.63 14.94
CA PHE A 117 -8.83 -22.29 16.23
C PHE A 117 -7.37 -22.29 16.68
N ASN A 118 -7.07 -22.82 17.86
CA ASN A 118 -5.78 -22.68 18.55
C ASN A 118 -5.45 -21.22 18.88
N CYS A 119 -6.47 -20.50 19.31
CA CYS A 119 -6.39 -19.14 19.84
C CYS A 119 -7.26 -19.07 21.11
N ASP A 120 -7.42 -17.88 21.69
CA ASP A 120 -8.39 -17.69 22.76
C ASP A 120 -9.77 -18.18 22.32
N GLU A 121 -10.49 -18.95 23.15
CA GLU A 121 -11.79 -19.55 22.83
C GLU A 121 -12.82 -18.52 22.31
N LYS A 122 -12.79 -17.31 22.84
CA LYS A 122 -13.65 -16.19 22.41
C LYS A 122 -13.35 -15.65 21.00
N LEU A 123 -12.17 -15.97 20.45
CA LEU A 123 -11.69 -15.56 19.13
C LEU A 123 -11.82 -16.70 18.11
N GLU A 124 -12.23 -17.89 18.54
CA GLU A 124 -12.45 -19.00 17.63
C GLU A 124 -13.63 -18.72 16.69
N ILE A 125 -13.43 -19.10 15.44
CA ILE A 125 -14.45 -19.03 14.41
C ILE A 125 -14.79 -20.46 14.01
N ASN A 126 -16.08 -20.77 13.96
CA ASN A 126 -16.56 -22.08 13.59
C ASN A 126 -17.56 -21.98 12.43
N GLU A 127 -17.27 -22.70 11.34
CA GLU A 127 -18.13 -22.84 10.17
C GLU A 127 -18.64 -21.49 9.62
N ALA A 128 -17.72 -20.50 9.49
CA ALA A 128 -18.09 -19.18 8.96
C ALA A 128 -18.10 -19.18 7.43
N SER A 129 -19.24 -18.74 6.86
CA SER A 129 -19.40 -18.59 5.40
C SER A 129 -18.54 -17.47 4.85
N ALA A 130 -17.78 -17.76 3.80
CA ALA A 130 -16.86 -16.85 3.14
C ALA A 130 -16.61 -17.22 1.68
N GLY A 131 -15.81 -16.41 1.03
CA GLY A 131 -15.13 -16.78 -0.20
C GLY A 131 -13.64 -16.56 -0.06
N ILE A 132 -12.88 -17.35 -0.79
CA ILE A 132 -11.42 -17.25 -0.87
C ILE A 132 -10.98 -17.09 -2.32
N LYS A 133 -9.97 -16.27 -2.57
CA LYS A 133 -9.33 -16.14 -3.88
C LYS A 133 -7.83 -15.89 -3.74
N VAL A 134 -7.09 -16.16 -4.80
CA VAL A 134 -5.69 -15.74 -4.91
C VAL A 134 -5.60 -14.21 -4.96
N ARG A 135 -4.53 -13.64 -4.44
CA ARG A 135 -4.23 -12.19 -4.52
C ARG A 135 -2.76 -11.95 -4.87
N GLY A 136 -2.45 -10.73 -5.26
CA GLY A 136 -1.09 -10.28 -5.60
C GLY A 136 -0.81 -10.33 -7.11
N ASN A 137 0.29 -9.72 -7.52
CA ASN A 137 0.77 -9.67 -8.90
C ASN A 137 1.89 -10.71 -9.09
N SER A 138 3.14 -10.33 -8.88
CA SER A 138 4.29 -11.24 -8.99
C SER A 138 4.21 -12.40 -8.00
N SER A 139 3.78 -12.15 -6.77
CA SER A 139 3.58 -13.17 -5.72
C SER A 139 2.52 -14.23 -6.05
N ALA A 140 1.63 -13.92 -7.01
CA ALA A 140 0.61 -14.82 -7.55
C ALA A 140 0.88 -15.20 -9.02
N TYR A 141 2.14 -15.13 -9.44
CA TYR A 141 2.57 -15.51 -10.80
C TYR A 141 1.75 -14.84 -11.91
N TYR A 142 1.33 -13.58 -11.69
CA TYR A 142 0.50 -12.79 -12.62
C TYR A 142 -0.78 -13.47 -13.08
N GLY A 143 -1.28 -14.45 -12.31
CA GLY A 143 -2.51 -15.19 -12.65
C GLY A 143 -2.29 -16.46 -13.47
N ASP A 144 -1.06 -16.90 -13.67
CA ASP A 144 -0.79 -18.21 -14.30
C ASP A 144 -1.31 -19.35 -13.40
N VAL A 145 -2.41 -19.95 -13.81
CA VAL A 145 -3.11 -21.01 -13.06
C VAL A 145 -2.20 -22.20 -12.75
N SER A 146 -1.33 -22.58 -13.71
CA SER A 146 -0.43 -23.73 -13.52
C SER A 146 0.61 -23.45 -12.42
N GLN A 147 1.11 -22.24 -12.36
CA GLN A 147 2.06 -21.80 -11.33
C GLN A 147 1.35 -21.62 -9.97
N ILE A 148 0.15 -21.06 -9.97
CA ILE A 148 -0.66 -20.91 -8.75
C ILE A 148 -0.91 -22.27 -8.09
N LEU A 149 -1.29 -23.28 -8.86
CA LEU A 149 -1.58 -24.62 -8.34
C LEU A 149 -0.33 -25.41 -7.92
N ALA A 150 0.83 -25.04 -8.46
CA ALA A 150 2.10 -25.72 -8.17
C ALA A 150 2.89 -25.09 -7.02
N ASN A 151 2.53 -23.89 -6.58
CA ASN A 151 3.34 -23.13 -5.64
C ASN A 151 2.49 -22.51 -4.53
N LYS A 152 3.15 -22.11 -3.44
CA LYS A 152 2.56 -21.32 -2.37
C LYS A 152 2.20 -19.91 -2.90
N VAL A 153 0.96 -19.47 -2.71
CA VAL A 153 0.46 -18.18 -3.16
C VAL A 153 -0.29 -17.46 -2.04
N PRO A 154 -0.35 -16.13 -2.05
CA PRO A 154 -1.13 -15.38 -1.08
C PRO A 154 -2.63 -15.42 -1.41
N TYR A 155 -3.47 -15.32 -0.38
CA TYR A 155 -4.92 -15.39 -0.50
C TYR A 155 -5.61 -14.16 0.08
N ARG A 156 -6.85 -13.94 -0.37
CA ARG A 156 -7.82 -13.04 0.24
C ARG A 156 -9.04 -13.84 0.65
N ILE A 157 -9.43 -13.72 1.92
CA ILE A 157 -10.69 -14.24 2.45
C ILE A 157 -11.67 -13.05 2.55
N LYS A 158 -12.93 -13.26 2.12
CA LYS A 158 -14.01 -12.30 2.28
C LYS A 158 -15.22 -12.99 2.90
N PHE A 159 -15.47 -12.72 4.17
CA PHE A 159 -16.61 -13.23 4.90
C PHE A 159 -17.93 -12.62 4.41
N ASP A 160 -19.02 -13.37 4.48
CA ASP A 160 -20.35 -12.87 4.16
C ASP A 160 -20.82 -11.82 5.20
N LYS A 161 -20.39 -11.98 6.45
CA LYS A 161 -20.63 -11.02 7.55
C LYS A 161 -19.30 -10.43 8.01
N LYS A 162 -19.34 -9.21 8.55
CA LYS A 162 -18.15 -8.65 9.22
C LYS A 162 -17.74 -9.58 10.35
N THR A 163 -16.47 -9.89 10.42
CA THR A 163 -15.88 -10.87 11.35
C THR A 163 -14.52 -10.35 11.79
N ASN A 164 -14.20 -10.40 13.06
CA ASN A 164 -12.86 -10.18 13.55
C ASN A 164 -12.05 -11.47 13.45
N MET A 165 -10.79 -11.38 13.08
CA MET A 165 -9.86 -12.50 13.10
C MET A 165 -8.80 -12.28 14.18
N LEU A 166 -8.71 -13.21 15.10
CA LEU A 166 -7.66 -13.32 16.14
C LEU A 166 -7.52 -12.10 17.07
N GLY A 167 -8.52 -11.25 17.18
CA GLY A 167 -8.45 -10.03 17.98
C GLY A 167 -7.65 -8.89 17.33
N LEU A 168 -7.18 -9.05 16.09
CA LEU A 168 -6.41 -8.04 15.37
C LEU A 168 -7.16 -6.71 15.30
N ASN A 169 -6.39 -5.62 15.26
CA ASN A 169 -6.89 -4.25 15.23
C ASN A 169 -7.94 -3.99 16.35
N ASN A 170 -7.57 -4.33 17.59
CA ASN A 170 -8.42 -4.15 18.77
C ASN A 170 -9.81 -4.79 18.66
N GLY A 171 -9.94 -5.88 17.90
CA GLY A 171 -11.21 -6.59 17.70
C GLY A 171 -12.11 -5.99 16.62
N ALA A 172 -11.60 -5.13 15.75
CA ALA A 172 -12.36 -4.55 14.66
C ALA A 172 -12.90 -5.61 13.70
N GLU A 173 -14.20 -5.54 13.38
CA GLU A 173 -14.84 -6.48 12.47
C GLU A 173 -14.81 -5.96 11.03
N CYS A 174 -14.23 -6.76 10.13
CA CYS A 174 -14.15 -6.49 8.70
C CYS A 174 -14.55 -7.70 7.88
N LYS A 175 -14.99 -7.49 6.63
CA LYS A 175 -15.29 -8.61 5.74
C LYS A 175 -14.05 -9.24 5.12
N SER A 176 -13.05 -8.43 4.77
CA SER A 176 -11.89 -8.87 3.99
C SER A 176 -10.63 -8.95 4.83
N TRP A 177 -9.94 -10.07 4.73
CA TRP A 177 -8.67 -10.38 5.38
C TRP A 177 -7.70 -10.96 4.37
N VAL A 178 -6.42 -10.81 4.61
CA VAL A 178 -5.36 -11.26 3.72
C VAL A 178 -4.49 -12.30 4.40
N LEU A 179 -4.07 -13.29 3.64
CA LEU A 179 -3.06 -14.27 4.01
C LEU A 179 -1.87 -14.03 3.09
N LEU A 180 -0.86 -13.32 3.58
CA LEU A 180 0.39 -13.13 2.86
C LEU A 180 1.20 -14.42 2.95
N LYS A 181 1.71 -14.87 1.80
CA LYS A 181 2.67 -15.96 1.82
C LYS A 181 3.99 -15.43 2.38
N SER A 182 4.62 -16.19 3.20
CA SER A 182 6.02 -16.03 3.51
C SER A 182 6.81 -16.99 2.65
N ASP A 183 7.79 -16.46 1.96
CA ASP A 183 8.77 -17.26 1.25
C ASP A 183 9.96 -17.54 2.20
N TRP A 184 11.15 -17.15 1.83
CA TRP A 184 12.38 -17.31 2.61
C TRP A 184 12.50 -16.31 3.78
N ASP A 185 11.57 -15.34 3.93
CA ASP A 185 11.68 -14.28 4.90
C ASP A 185 10.32 -13.88 5.52
N LEU A 186 9.86 -14.78 6.35
CA LEU A 186 8.56 -14.80 7.00
C LEU A 186 8.17 -13.49 7.70
N ILE A 187 9.12 -12.79 8.28
CA ILE A 187 8.84 -11.70 9.22
C ILE A 187 9.02 -10.30 8.66
N ARG A 188 9.35 -10.13 7.38
CA ARG A 188 9.58 -8.78 6.81
C ARG A 188 8.37 -7.89 6.90
N ASN A 189 7.22 -8.40 6.48
CA ASN A 189 5.98 -7.65 6.58
C ASN A 189 5.54 -7.50 8.05
N ASP A 190 5.58 -8.58 8.85
CA ASP A 190 5.14 -8.54 10.25
C ASP A 190 5.90 -7.49 11.07
N ILE A 191 7.25 -7.50 11.01
CA ILE A 191 8.05 -6.51 11.76
C ILE A 191 7.87 -5.09 11.21
N ALA A 192 7.67 -4.91 9.89
CA ALA A 192 7.38 -3.61 9.30
C ALA A 192 6.03 -3.06 9.75
N PHE A 193 4.98 -3.90 9.76
CA PHE A 193 3.67 -3.51 10.28
C PHE A 193 3.73 -3.18 11.77
N ARG A 194 4.48 -3.92 12.57
CA ARG A 194 4.70 -3.65 13.98
C ARG A 194 5.40 -2.30 14.21
N PHE A 195 6.42 -1.99 13.41
CA PHE A 195 7.04 -0.66 13.42
C PHE A 195 6.05 0.42 13.00
N GLY A 196 5.31 0.20 11.91
CA GLY A 196 4.32 1.15 11.42
C GLY A 196 3.27 1.50 12.47
N ARG A 197 2.66 0.51 13.11
CA ARG A 197 1.71 0.74 14.21
C ARG A 197 2.33 1.47 15.39
N THR A 198 3.58 1.15 15.72
CA THR A 198 4.29 1.82 16.82
C THR A 198 4.58 3.28 16.52
N ILE A 199 4.92 3.61 15.27
CA ILE A 199 5.24 4.97 14.84
C ILE A 199 3.98 5.83 14.73
N MET A 200 2.94 5.28 14.10
CA MET A 200 1.71 5.99 13.73
C MET A 200 0.68 6.03 14.87
N GLY A 201 0.71 5.06 15.79
CA GLY A 201 -0.29 4.92 16.84
C GLY A 201 -1.71 4.86 16.27
N ASP A 202 -2.65 5.51 16.95
CA ASP A 202 -4.06 5.55 16.54
C ASP A 202 -4.34 6.65 15.49
N SER A 203 -3.34 7.43 15.08
CA SER A 203 -3.54 8.55 14.17
C SER A 203 -3.67 8.14 12.71
N ASN A 204 -3.22 6.94 12.37
CA ASN A 204 -3.17 6.47 11.00
C ASN A 204 -3.31 4.94 10.90
N PHE A 205 -3.84 4.46 9.79
CA PHE A 205 -3.98 3.02 9.57
C PHE A 205 -2.65 2.40 9.13
N CYS A 206 -2.26 1.36 9.86
CA CYS A 206 -1.24 0.40 9.47
C CYS A 206 -1.76 -1.00 9.80
N SER A 207 -1.61 -1.95 8.89
CA SER A 207 -2.11 -3.32 9.06
C SER A 207 -1.64 -3.94 10.36
N ASP A 208 -2.54 -4.63 11.05
CA ASP A 208 -2.21 -5.56 12.13
C ASP A 208 -2.17 -6.98 11.57
N GLY A 209 -1.27 -7.80 12.08
CA GLY A 209 -1.07 -9.14 11.55
C GLY A 209 -0.60 -10.15 12.60
N GLN A 210 -0.70 -11.42 12.25
CA GLN A 210 -0.23 -12.55 13.05
C GLN A 210 0.10 -13.74 12.17
N LEU A 211 1.18 -14.46 12.50
CA LEU A 211 1.54 -15.70 11.83
C LEU A 211 0.57 -16.84 12.21
N VAL A 212 0.14 -17.59 11.20
CA VAL A 212 -0.84 -18.67 11.33
C VAL A 212 -0.45 -19.88 10.49
N HIS A 213 -0.91 -21.07 10.88
CA HIS A 213 -0.96 -22.22 9.99
C HIS A 213 -2.19 -22.15 9.09
N LEU A 214 -2.01 -22.32 7.79
CA LEU A 214 -3.11 -22.43 6.85
C LEU A 214 -3.31 -23.88 6.41
N TYR A 215 -4.55 -24.32 6.44
CA TYR A 215 -5.00 -25.57 5.84
C TYR A 215 -6.11 -25.30 4.83
N VAL A 216 -6.04 -25.95 3.68
CA VAL A 216 -7.09 -25.92 2.66
C VAL A 216 -7.52 -27.36 2.42
N ASN A 217 -8.79 -27.66 2.63
CA ASN A 217 -9.32 -29.03 2.54
C ASN A 217 -8.47 -30.07 3.31
N GLU A 218 -8.06 -29.69 4.54
CA GLU A 218 -7.21 -30.46 5.45
C GLU A 218 -5.75 -30.66 5.02
N GLU A 219 -5.36 -30.11 3.87
CA GLU A 219 -3.98 -30.10 3.41
C GLU A 219 -3.24 -28.88 3.93
N PHE A 220 -2.08 -29.10 4.53
CA PHE A 220 -1.24 -28.02 5.06
C PHE A 220 -0.62 -27.20 3.95
N GLN A 221 -0.86 -25.89 3.96
CA GLN A 221 -0.34 -24.94 2.95
C GLN A 221 0.92 -24.20 3.42
N GLY A 222 1.32 -24.34 4.68
CA GLY A 222 2.46 -23.64 5.28
C GLY A 222 2.05 -22.57 6.30
N VAL A 223 3.04 -21.77 6.69
CA VAL A 223 2.87 -20.63 7.57
C VAL A 223 2.52 -19.40 6.72
N TYR A 224 1.51 -18.67 7.12
CA TYR A 224 1.07 -17.43 6.48
C TYR A 224 1.02 -16.31 7.51
N GLU A 225 1.20 -15.08 7.04
CA GLU A 225 0.84 -13.91 7.83
C GLU A 225 -0.62 -13.55 7.53
N LEU A 226 -1.51 -13.79 8.50
CA LEU A 226 -2.84 -13.22 8.48
C LEU A 226 -2.73 -11.75 8.82
N CYS A 227 -3.25 -10.89 7.95
CA CYS A 227 -3.25 -9.45 8.21
C CYS A 227 -4.50 -8.76 7.64
N GLU A 228 -4.65 -7.50 8.00
CA GLU A 228 -5.70 -6.64 7.48
C GLU A 228 -5.42 -6.25 6.02
N GLN A 229 -6.48 -5.91 5.31
CA GLN A 229 -6.39 -5.39 3.96
C GLN A 229 -6.41 -3.87 3.95
N CYS A 230 -5.53 -3.25 3.15
CA CYS A 230 -5.60 -1.83 2.83
C CYS A 230 -6.89 -1.55 2.05
N GLN A 231 -7.86 -0.93 2.70
CA GLN A 231 -9.16 -0.58 2.12
C GLN A 231 -9.85 0.52 2.91
N ILE A 232 -10.78 1.23 2.27
CA ILE A 232 -11.65 2.18 2.96
C ILE A 232 -12.57 1.41 3.90
N ASN A 233 -12.55 1.78 5.16
CA ASN A 233 -13.37 1.22 6.23
C ASN A 233 -13.20 2.08 7.48
N PRO A 234 -14.24 2.32 8.31
CA PRO A 234 -14.13 3.08 9.55
C PRO A 234 -13.07 2.59 10.53
N ASN A 235 -12.69 1.30 10.46
CA ASN A 235 -11.65 0.70 11.30
C ASN A 235 -10.29 0.59 10.58
N ARG A 236 -10.15 1.11 9.36
CA ARG A 236 -8.94 1.06 8.54
C ARG A 236 -8.65 2.46 7.98
N VAL A 237 -8.83 2.68 6.70
CA VAL A 237 -8.75 4.02 6.11
C VAL A 237 -10.11 4.69 6.25
N ASP A 238 -10.26 5.53 7.29
CA ASP A 238 -11.53 6.16 7.66
C ASP A 238 -11.76 7.44 6.85
N ILE A 239 -12.18 7.26 5.61
CA ILE A 239 -12.64 8.31 4.70
C ILE A 239 -14.02 7.97 4.14
N SER A 240 -14.72 8.97 3.61
CA SER A 240 -16.07 8.82 3.09
C SER A 240 -16.11 8.02 1.79
N GLU A 241 -16.84 6.90 1.77
CA GLU A 241 -17.17 6.20 0.53
C GLU A 241 -18.41 6.83 -0.11
N PRO A 242 -18.42 7.02 -1.44
CA PRO A 242 -19.63 7.50 -2.13
C PRO A 242 -20.73 6.43 -2.06
N ALA A 243 -21.98 6.89 -1.94
CA ALA A 243 -23.13 6.00 -2.13
C ALA A 243 -23.15 5.51 -3.59
N GLU A 244 -23.76 4.32 -3.82
CA GLU A 244 -23.90 3.80 -5.18
C GLU A 244 -24.60 4.80 -6.11
N GLY A 245 -23.94 5.13 -7.22
CA GLY A 245 -24.43 6.10 -8.20
C GLY A 245 -24.24 7.57 -7.82
N TYR A 246 -23.54 7.88 -6.75
CA TYR A 246 -23.20 9.26 -6.39
C TYR A 246 -22.14 9.83 -7.33
N THR A 247 -22.40 10.97 -7.98
CA THR A 247 -21.58 11.50 -9.08
C THR A 247 -20.84 12.79 -8.76
N ASP A 248 -21.11 13.43 -7.60
CA ASP A 248 -20.42 14.64 -7.19
C ASP A 248 -19.01 14.32 -6.68
N THR A 249 -18.15 15.33 -6.59
CA THR A 249 -16.72 15.18 -6.31
C THR A 249 -16.34 15.31 -4.84
N ASP A 250 -17.28 15.65 -3.97
CA ASP A 250 -17.11 15.82 -2.53
C ASP A 250 -17.16 14.48 -1.77
N ILE A 251 -16.22 13.60 -2.09
CA ILE A 251 -16.05 12.24 -1.56
C ILE A 251 -14.64 12.03 -1.01
N GLY A 252 -14.41 10.89 -0.37
CA GLY A 252 -13.09 10.41 -0.06
C GLY A 252 -12.41 9.80 -1.28
N TYR A 253 -11.12 10.03 -1.44
CA TYR A 253 -10.27 9.44 -2.49
C TYR A 253 -9.13 8.68 -1.82
N TYR A 254 -8.99 7.41 -2.20
CA TYR A 254 -7.92 6.53 -1.77
C TYR A 254 -7.07 6.17 -2.96
N LEU A 255 -5.79 6.53 -2.91
CA LEU A 255 -4.86 6.46 -4.02
C LEU A 255 -3.68 5.55 -3.68
N GLU A 256 -3.14 4.87 -4.69
CA GLU A 256 -1.91 4.10 -4.62
C GLU A 256 -0.97 4.56 -5.73
N LEU A 257 0.25 4.99 -5.40
CA LEU A 257 1.32 5.05 -6.39
C LEU A 257 1.57 3.61 -6.84
N ASP A 258 1.39 3.32 -8.14
CA ASP A 258 1.21 1.96 -8.63
C ASP A 258 1.80 1.79 -10.04
N ASN A 259 2.91 1.11 -10.11
CA ASN A 259 3.60 0.79 -11.36
C ASN A 259 2.77 -0.05 -12.34
N TYR A 260 1.75 -0.71 -11.83
CA TYR A 260 0.87 -1.61 -12.57
C TYR A 260 -0.49 -1.00 -12.88
N ALA A 261 -0.70 0.28 -12.57
CA ALA A 261 -1.99 0.96 -12.75
C ALA A 261 -2.57 0.81 -14.17
N THR A 262 -1.70 0.81 -15.18
CA THR A 262 -2.07 0.69 -16.59
C THR A 262 -2.26 -0.74 -17.08
N SER A 263 -1.99 -1.74 -16.25
CA SER A 263 -2.05 -3.16 -16.64
C SER A 263 -3.44 -3.79 -16.49
N ASP A 264 -4.35 -3.11 -15.81
CA ASP A 264 -5.73 -3.52 -15.58
C ASP A 264 -6.66 -2.54 -16.31
N GLU A 265 -7.41 -3.01 -17.30
CA GLU A 265 -8.32 -2.20 -18.14
C GLU A 265 -9.46 -1.57 -17.32
N ASP A 266 -9.85 -2.20 -16.21
CA ASP A 266 -10.91 -1.72 -15.34
C ASP A 266 -10.40 -0.72 -14.26
N ASN A 267 -9.09 -0.48 -14.21
CA ASN A 267 -8.49 0.38 -13.20
C ASN A 267 -8.57 1.87 -13.60
N HIS A 268 -9.07 2.69 -12.70
CA HIS A 268 -9.01 4.14 -12.84
C HIS A 268 -7.71 4.66 -12.21
N TYR A 269 -6.96 5.48 -12.95
CA TYR A 269 -5.67 5.99 -12.48
C TYR A 269 -5.41 7.42 -12.97
N ILE A 270 -4.51 8.09 -12.26
CA ILE A 270 -3.97 9.41 -12.59
C ILE A 270 -2.60 9.20 -13.22
N SER A 271 -2.33 9.80 -14.37
CA SER A 271 -0.99 9.85 -14.94
C SER A 271 -0.33 11.17 -14.57
N MET A 272 0.72 11.08 -13.74
CA MET A 272 1.47 12.22 -13.24
C MET A 272 2.78 12.35 -14.03
N ASP A 273 2.88 13.34 -14.91
CA ASP A 273 4.09 13.63 -15.69
C ASP A 273 5.01 14.67 -15.02
N TYR A 274 4.56 15.22 -13.88
CA TYR A 274 5.24 16.26 -13.10
C TYR A 274 5.57 17.56 -13.88
N GLU A 275 4.95 17.82 -15.02
CA GLU A 275 5.16 19.02 -15.86
C GLU A 275 6.65 19.31 -16.13
N ASN A 276 7.48 18.26 -16.31
CA ASN A 276 8.95 18.35 -16.45
C ASN A 276 9.67 18.99 -15.26
N ALA A 277 9.09 18.94 -14.06
CA ALA A 277 9.73 19.40 -12.85
C ALA A 277 11.10 18.71 -12.64
N THR A 278 12.05 19.45 -12.09
CA THR A 278 13.40 18.97 -11.79
C THR A 278 13.71 19.16 -10.32
N VAL A 279 14.60 18.33 -9.81
CA VAL A 279 15.09 18.45 -8.45
C VAL A 279 16.61 18.26 -8.44
N THR A 280 17.29 18.99 -7.57
CA THR A 280 18.73 18.80 -7.37
C THR A 280 18.92 17.70 -6.30
N ASP A 281 19.62 16.64 -6.68
CA ASP A 281 19.91 15.52 -5.79
C ASP A 281 20.98 15.85 -4.73
N ILE A 282 21.23 14.91 -3.82
CA ILE A 282 22.20 15.07 -2.75
C ILE A 282 23.65 15.21 -3.24
N ASN A 283 23.93 14.82 -4.48
CA ASN A 283 25.24 14.94 -5.13
C ASN A 283 25.38 16.28 -5.89
N GLY A 284 24.33 17.11 -5.92
CA GLY A 284 24.28 18.38 -6.62
C GLY A 284 23.93 18.25 -8.11
N GLU A 285 23.46 17.08 -8.57
CA GLU A 285 23.03 16.88 -9.96
C GLU A 285 21.54 17.22 -10.11
N THR A 286 21.21 17.99 -11.16
CA THR A 286 19.81 18.28 -11.49
C THR A 286 19.23 17.14 -12.32
N ARG A 287 18.12 16.58 -11.85
CA ARG A 287 17.42 15.46 -12.47
C ARG A 287 15.94 15.78 -12.66
N GLN A 288 15.35 15.25 -13.72
CA GLN A 288 13.92 15.35 -13.99
C GLN A 288 13.17 14.22 -13.27
N PHE A 289 11.95 14.53 -12.78
CA PHE A 289 11.07 13.50 -12.25
C PHE A 289 10.67 12.49 -13.32
N VAL A 290 10.65 11.23 -12.96
CA VAL A 290 10.12 10.16 -13.81
C VAL A 290 8.60 10.13 -13.64
N PRO A 291 7.82 10.12 -14.73
CA PRO A 291 6.37 9.99 -14.66
C PRO A 291 5.93 8.78 -13.82
N ALA A 292 4.85 8.93 -13.10
CA ALA A 292 4.27 7.90 -12.24
C ALA A 292 2.77 7.81 -12.42
N GLU A 293 2.22 6.64 -12.18
CA GLU A 293 0.78 6.41 -12.17
C GLU A 293 0.28 6.25 -10.73
N TYR A 294 -0.94 6.74 -10.49
CA TYR A 294 -1.63 6.61 -9.20
C TYR A 294 -2.99 5.95 -9.44
N SER A 295 -3.12 4.69 -9.03
CA SER A 295 -4.39 3.97 -9.05
C SER A 295 -5.38 4.58 -8.07
N ILE A 296 -6.65 4.70 -8.47
CA ILE A 296 -7.75 5.13 -7.61
C ILE A 296 -8.41 3.87 -7.04
N LYS A 297 -8.39 3.72 -5.73
CA LYS A 297 -8.74 2.44 -5.06
C LYS A 297 -10.17 2.40 -4.51
N ASN A 298 -10.92 3.47 -4.61
CA ASN A 298 -12.33 3.52 -4.21
C ASN A 298 -13.27 3.43 -5.41
N ASP A 299 -14.51 3.06 -5.17
CA ASP A 299 -15.55 3.06 -6.19
C ASP A 299 -15.79 4.49 -6.69
N LEU A 300 -15.88 4.66 -8.02
CA LEU A 300 -16.23 5.91 -8.69
C LEU A 300 -17.42 5.69 -9.61
N TYR A 301 -18.25 6.72 -9.76
CA TYR A 301 -19.51 6.63 -10.51
C TYR A 301 -19.62 7.66 -11.65
N SER A 302 -18.64 8.58 -11.76
CA SER A 302 -18.64 9.57 -12.84
C SER A 302 -17.23 9.90 -13.30
N GLN A 303 -17.11 10.28 -14.58
CA GLN A 303 -15.87 10.80 -15.12
C GLN A 303 -15.42 12.07 -14.39
N ASN A 304 -16.36 12.90 -13.93
CA ASN A 304 -16.04 14.10 -13.17
C ASN A 304 -15.24 13.83 -11.90
N GLN A 305 -15.49 12.68 -11.22
CA GLN A 305 -14.73 12.30 -10.03
C GLN A 305 -13.27 11.97 -10.40
N ILE A 306 -13.04 11.30 -11.54
CA ILE A 306 -11.69 10.99 -12.03
C ILE A 306 -10.96 12.29 -12.43
N ASP A 307 -11.59 13.12 -13.24
CA ASP A 307 -10.99 14.38 -13.73
C ASP A 307 -10.69 15.34 -12.57
N PHE A 308 -11.56 15.34 -11.57
CA PHE A 308 -11.38 16.15 -10.37
C PHE A 308 -10.17 15.72 -9.55
N ILE A 309 -10.06 14.42 -9.22
CA ILE A 309 -8.94 13.95 -8.40
C ILE A 309 -7.60 14.01 -9.16
N ASP A 310 -7.61 13.83 -10.48
CA ASP A 310 -6.45 14.07 -11.35
C ASP A 310 -5.96 15.52 -11.24
N LYS A 311 -6.86 16.49 -11.43
CA LYS A 311 -6.58 17.92 -11.27
C LYS A 311 -6.09 18.25 -9.85
N TYR A 312 -6.79 17.72 -8.84
CA TYR A 312 -6.47 17.96 -7.43
C TYR A 312 -5.05 17.50 -7.10
N LEU A 313 -4.68 16.28 -7.44
CA LEU A 313 -3.37 15.73 -7.11
C LEU A 313 -2.23 16.46 -7.85
N LYS A 314 -2.43 16.81 -9.12
CA LYS A 314 -1.48 17.62 -9.91
C LYS A 314 -1.28 19.01 -9.31
N ASN A 315 -2.35 19.68 -8.97
CA ASN A 315 -2.29 20.99 -8.33
C ASN A 315 -1.65 20.93 -6.95
N LEU A 316 -1.97 19.90 -6.15
CA LEU A 316 -1.34 19.69 -4.84
C LEU A 316 0.16 19.47 -4.99
N PHE A 317 0.61 18.62 -5.92
CA PHE A 317 2.04 18.45 -6.20
C PHE A 317 2.69 19.79 -6.56
N LYS A 318 2.04 20.60 -7.37
CA LYS A 318 2.55 21.91 -7.75
C LYS A 318 2.66 22.88 -6.57
N ILE A 319 1.69 22.88 -5.64
CA ILE A 319 1.81 23.67 -4.39
C ILE A 319 3.07 23.25 -3.64
N VAL A 320 3.26 21.95 -3.43
CA VAL A 320 4.41 21.42 -2.68
C VAL A 320 5.73 21.73 -3.38
N TYR A 321 5.81 21.41 -4.67
CA TYR A 321 7.01 21.59 -5.46
C TYR A 321 7.43 23.06 -5.55
N GLU A 322 6.52 23.96 -5.91
CA GLU A 322 6.82 25.38 -6.07
C GLU A 322 7.19 26.04 -4.72
N ALA A 323 6.55 25.63 -3.65
CA ALA A 323 6.89 26.12 -2.31
C ALA A 323 8.29 25.69 -1.88
N CYS A 324 8.63 24.41 -2.06
CA CYS A 324 9.89 23.83 -1.58
C CYS A 324 11.09 24.10 -2.48
N GLU A 325 10.91 24.11 -3.81
CA GLU A 325 12.02 24.25 -4.75
C GLU A 325 12.19 25.69 -5.27
N ASN A 326 11.10 26.45 -5.39
CA ASN A 326 11.11 27.77 -6.04
C ASN A 326 10.74 28.94 -5.12
N GLY A 327 10.31 28.68 -3.88
CA GLY A 327 9.87 29.72 -2.94
C GLY A 327 8.65 30.51 -3.43
N LYS A 328 7.78 29.84 -4.23
CA LYS A 328 6.52 30.40 -4.71
C LYS A 328 5.38 29.71 -4.02
N TYR A 329 4.44 30.47 -3.51
CA TYR A 329 3.38 29.95 -2.67
C TYR A 329 2.01 30.06 -3.35
N TYR A 330 1.37 28.91 -3.51
CA TYR A 330 0.02 28.78 -4.04
C TYR A 330 -0.89 28.18 -2.98
N LYS A 331 -2.19 28.35 -3.16
CA LYS A 331 -3.24 27.69 -2.42
C LYS A 331 -4.38 27.27 -3.34
N PHE A 332 -5.23 26.40 -2.89
CA PHE A 332 -6.49 26.09 -3.56
C PHE A 332 -7.51 27.22 -3.37
N ASP A 333 -8.26 27.53 -4.42
CA ASP A 333 -9.52 28.25 -4.32
C ASP A 333 -10.69 27.28 -4.01
N GLU A 334 -11.93 27.78 -4.06
CA GLU A 334 -13.13 27.00 -3.81
C GLU A 334 -13.40 25.88 -4.83
N ASN A 335 -12.76 25.92 -6.00
CA ASN A 335 -12.86 24.91 -7.06
C ASN A 335 -11.60 24.02 -7.16
N TYR A 336 -10.71 24.11 -6.18
CA TYR A 336 -9.39 23.47 -6.18
C TYR A 336 -8.51 23.88 -7.38
N ASP A 337 -8.69 25.11 -7.89
CA ASP A 337 -7.76 25.75 -8.80
C ASP A 337 -6.65 26.44 -8.02
N LEU A 338 -5.47 26.58 -8.65
CA LEU A 338 -4.34 27.25 -8.04
C LEU A 338 -4.51 28.77 -8.09
N VAL A 339 -4.37 29.41 -6.95
CA VAL A 339 -4.28 30.86 -6.82
C VAL A 339 -3.08 31.25 -5.96
N ASP A 340 -2.58 32.46 -6.11
CA ASP A 340 -1.49 32.97 -5.28
C ASP A 340 -1.89 32.94 -3.80
N SER A 341 -0.96 32.54 -2.95
CA SER A 341 -1.14 32.49 -1.51
C SER A 341 -0.46 33.69 -0.83
N ASP A 342 -1.00 34.08 0.30
CA ASP A 342 -0.47 35.08 1.20
C ASP A 342 0.49 34.52 2.28
N VAL A 343 0.71 33.19 2.31
CA VAL A 343 1.70 32.55 3.18
C VAL A 343 3.12 32.94 2.75
N THR A 344 4.06 32.85 3.67
CA THR A 344 5.43 33.32 3.46
C THR A 344 6.50 32.23 3.62
N THR A 345 6.09 30.99 3.94
CA THR A 345 7.00 29.86 4.13
C THR A 345 6.52 28.61 3.41
N ALA A 346 7.46 27.77 3.00
CA ALA A 346 7.14 26.47 2.42
C ALA A 346 6.41 25.55 3.43
N GLU A 347 6.81 25.59 4.69
CA GLU A 347 6.16 24.85 5.76
C GLU A 347 4.66 25.15 5.83
N GLU A 348 4.28 26.42 5.83
CA GLU A 348 2.88 26.83 5.91
C GLU A 348 2.11 26.43 4.65
N ALA A 349 2.68 26.65 3.44
CA ALA A 349 2.06 26.28 2.20
C ALA A 349 1.78 24.77 2.12
N VAL A 350 2.75 23.95 2.46
CA VAL A 350 2.64 22.48 2.43
C VAL A 350 1.70 21.98 3.52
N SER A 351 1.82 22.48 4.75
CA SER A 351 0.98 22.07 5.89
C SER A 351 -0.50 22.41 5.70
N ASN A 352 -0.83 23.35 4.82
CA ASN A 352 -2.23 23.65 4.49
C ASN A 352 -2.88 22.58 3.62
N VAL A 353 -2.10 21.80 2.86
CA VAL A 353 -2.62 20.80 1.90
C VAL A 353 -2.21 19.36 2.22
N MET A 354 -1.20 19.15 3.07
CA MET A 354 -0.73 17.82 3.49
C MET A 354 -0.77 17.66 5.00
N ASP A 355 -1.08 16.46 5.45
CA ASP A 355 -0.95 16.03 6.85
C ASP A 355 0.52 15.65 7.11
N ILE A 356 1.29 16.60 7.60
CA ILE A 356 2.75 16.48 7.77
C ILE A 356 3.13 15.38 8.75
N ASP A 357 2.33 15.15 9.77
CA ASP A 357 2.60 14.07 10.72
C ASP A 357 2.53 12.70 10.05
N SER A 358 1.53 12.49 9.20
CA SER A 358 1.41 11.25 8.44
C SER A 358 2.56 11.05 7.43
N VAL A 359 2.96 12.13 6.77
CA VAL A 359 4.09 12.11 5.82
C VAL A 359 5.39 11.77 6.53
N ARG A 360 5.64 12.41 7.68
CA ARG A 360 6.81 12.16 8.55
C ARG A 360 6.84 10.70 9.02
N ASP A 361 5.73 10.19 9.52
CA ASP A 361 5.66 8.85 10.09
C ASP A 361 5.86 7.77 9.02
N MET A 362 5.27 7.94 7.84
CA MET A 362 5.54 7.09 6.69
C MET A 362 7.01 7.16 6.27
N TYR A 363 7.60 8.36 6.17
CA TYR A 363 9.01 8.53 5.83
C TYR A 363 9.93 7.79 6.83
N ILE A 364 9.69 7.96 8.13
CA ILE A 364 10.48 7.27 9.17
C ILE A 364 10.38 5.76 9.00
N LEU A 365 9.18 5.21 8.79
CA LEU A 365 9.00 3.78 8.59
C LEU A 365 9.79 3.27 7.39
N TYR A 366 9.62 3.89 6.22
CA TYR A 366 10.30 3.45 5.00
C TYR A 366 11.83 3.58 5.10
N GLU A 367 12.35 4.54 5.86
CA GLU A 367 13.78 4.62 6.14
C GLU A 367 14.26 3.53 7.12
N ILE A 368 13.47 3.14 8.12
CA ILE A 368 13.82 2.02 9.02
C ILE A 368 13.93 0.73 8.24
N VAL A 369 12.90 0.39 7.47
CA VAL A 369 12.82 -0.88 6.74
C VAL A 369 13.64 -0.86 5.45
N HIS A 370 14.15 0.30 5.05
CA HIS A 370 14.92 0.52 3.82
C HIS A 370 14.20 -0.02 2.59
N ASP A 371 12.94 0.36 2.44
CA ASP A 371 12.15 -0.01 1.29
C ASP A 371 12.20 1.08 0.22
N TYR A 372 13.00 0.86 -0.81
CA TYR A 372 13.11 1.78 -1.93
C TYR A 372 11.99 1.61 -2.97
N ASP A 373 11.20 0.54 -2.88
CA ASP A 373 10.07 0.31 -3.78
C ASP A 373 8.91 1.31 -3.55
N CYS A 374 8.94 2.05 -2.45
CA CYS A 374 7.97 3.11 -2.15
C CYS A 374 7.87 4.23 -3.21
N GLY A 375 8.80 4.30 -4.15
CA GLY A 375 8.75 5.19 -5.33
C GLY A 375 8.14 4.52 -6.57
N GLU A 376 7.90 3.21 -6.51
CA GLU A 376 7.44 2.40 -7.64
C GLU A 376 6.03 1.86 -7.46
N GLY A 377 5.65 1.47 -6.25
CA GLY A 377 4.35 0.86 -6.02
C GLY A 377 4.01 0.71 -4.54
N SER A 378 2.80 0.25 -4.28
CA SER A 378 2.29 -0.06 -2.95
C SER A 378 2.40 1.08 -1.92
N PHE A 379 2.48 2.32 -2.42
CA PHE A 379 2.55 3.52 -1.58
C PHE A 379 1.21 4.25 -1.58
N TYR A 380 0.52 4.18 -0.47
CA TYR A 380 -0.86 4.63 -0.35
C TYR A 380 -1.01 6.02 0.26
N MET A 381 -2.02 6.74 -0.22
CA MET A 381 -2.42 8.04 0.30
C MET A 381 -3.93 8.23 0.21
N CYS A 382 -4.48 9.10 1.02
CA CYS A 382 -5.91 9.42 0.98
C CYS A 382 -6.16 10.89 1.24
N VAL A 383 -7.31 11.37 0.77
CA VAL A 383 -7.89 12.66 1.13
C VAL A 383 -9.40 12.49 1.17
N ASP A 384 -10.07 13.12 2.10
CA ASP A 384 -11.52 13.13 2.17
C ASP A 384 -12.02 14.56 2.01
N LEU A 385 -12.65 14.83 0.89
CA LEU A 385 -13.14 16.15 0.50
C LEU A 385 -14.66 16.29 0.75
N SER A 386 -15.25 15.32 1.44
CA SER A 386 -16.64 15.38 1.87
C SER A 386 -16.84 16.47 2.94
N LYS A 387 -18.09 16.92 3.09
CA LYS A 387 -18.44 18.02 4.01
C LYS A 387 -18.07 17.75 5.48
N ASP A 388 -18.17 16.50 5.92
CA ASP A 388 -17.93 16.10 7.31
C ASP A 388 -16.58 15.37 7.46
N SER A 389 -15.62 15.72 6.60
CA SER A 389 -14.31 15.08 6.51
C SER A 389 -13.50 15.16 7.80
N LYS A 390 -12.88 14.04 8.16
CA LYS A 390 -11.84 13.94 9.19
C LYS A 390 -10.42 14.02 8.61
N CYS A 391 -10.29 13.99 7.27
CA CYS A 391 -9.04 13.94 6.54
C CYS A 391 -9.04 14.92 5.34
N PRO A 392 -9.20 16.25 5.58
CA PRO A 392 -9.34 17.24 4.51
C PRO A 392 -8.01 17.59 3.81
N LYS A 393 -6.89 17.02 4.25
CA LYS A 393 -5.55 17.18 3.68
C LYS A 393 -5.05 15.85 3.15
N LEU A 394 -4.17 15.89 2.14
CA LEU A 394 -3.54 14.66 1.66
C LEU A 394 -2.77 14.01 2.80
N LYS A 395 -3.11 12.77 3.10
CA LYS A 395 -2.56 11.94 4.16
C LYS A 395 -1.87 10.73 3.56
N PHE A 396 -0.64 10.42 3.96
CA PHE A 396 0.02 9.17 3.64
C PHE A 396 -0.42 8.11 4.64
N THR A 397 -0.77 6.92 4.17
CA THR A 397 -1.42 5.89 4.99
C THR A 397 -1.12 4.49 4.47
N SER A 398 -1.52 3.48 5.23
CA SER A 398 -1.54 2.08 4.79
C SER A 398 -0.21 1.58 4.24
N PRO A 399 0.91 1.67 4.99
CA PRO A 399 2.17 1.11 4.54
C PRO A 399 2.01 -0.38 4.23
N TRP A 400 2.59 -0.83 3.10
CA TRP A 400 2.30 -2.14 2.54
C TRP A 400 3.42 -2.67 1.65
N ASP A 401 3.50 -4.02 1.52
CA ASP A 401 4.35 -4.76 0.58
C ASP A 401 5.86 -4.59 0.80
N PHE A 402 6.32 -4.98 1.99
CA PHE A 402 7.72 -4.89 2.40
C PHE A 402 8.59 -6.04 1.92
N ASN A 403 8.20 -6.72 0.83
CA ASN A 403 8.95 -7.85 0.29
C ASN A 403 10.33 -7.41 -0.26
N TRP A 404 10.44 -6.17 -0.75
CA TRP A 404 11.66 -5.56 -1.22
C TRP A 404 12.44 -4.78 -0.16
N ALA A 405 11.88 -4.65 1.04
CA ALA A 405 12.56 -4.03 2.17
C ALA A 405 13.77 -4.86 2.63
N TYR A 406 14.70 -4.24 3.34
CA TYR A 406 15.89 -4.85 3.94
C TYR A 406 16.84 -5.53 2.92
N ASN A 407 16.74 -5.20 1.65
CA ASN A 407 17.45 -5.91 0.57
C ASN A 407 18.81 -5.33 0.20
N ASP A 408 19.25 -4.26 0.83
CA ASP A 408 20.56 -3.71 0.52
C ASP A 408 21.67 -4.51 1.23
N SER A 409 22.80 -4.69 0.56
CA SER A 409 24.01 -5.26 1.14
C SER A 409 24.64 -4.35 2.20
N THR A 410 24.14 -3.13 2.36
CA THR A 410 24.58 -2.15 3.32
C THR A 410 23.40 -1.36 3.86
N GLU A 411 23.32 -1.28 5.18
CA GLU A 411 22.36 -0.49 5.93
C GLU A 411 22.60 1.03 5.88
N LYS A 412 23.55 1.51 5.07
CA LYS A 412 24.12 2.86 5.17
C LYS A 412 23.64 3.86 4.12
N TYR A 413 22.59 3.57 3.38
CA TYR A 413 21.99 4.50 2.43
C TYR A 413 20.59 4.88 2.86
N TYR A 414 20.12 6.05 2.44
CA TYR A 414 18.70 6.39 2.55
C TYR A 414 17.88 5.61 1.53
N ALA A 415 16.69 5.21 1.93
CA ALA A 415 15.67 4.63 1.04
C ALA A 415 14.87 5.74 0.36
N GLY A 416 13.69 5.51 -0.03
CA GLY A 416 12.63 6.38 -0.56
C GLY A 416 12.91 7.82 -0.94
N ALA A 417 13.66 8.55 -0.12
CA ALA A 417 13.96 9.95 -0.35
C ALA A 417 15.29 10.18 -1.08
N PHE A 418 16.33 9.50 -0.64
CA PHE A 418 17.70 9.72 -1.11
C PHE A 418 18.41 8.40 -1.29
N THR A 419 18.27 7.81 -2.44
CA THR A 419 19.21 6.77 -2.83
C THR A 419 20.36 7.41 -3.57
N ASP A 420 21.57 7.15 -3.18
CA ASP A 420 22.77 7.61 -3.88
C ASP A 420 22.82 7.14 -5.33
N LYS A 421 22.11 6.06 -5.63
CA LYS A 421 22.19 5.35 -6.89
C LYS A 421 21.05 5.71 -7.85
N ASN A 422 19.83 5.88 -7.34
CA ASN A 422 18.62 5.82 -8.18
C ASN A 422 17.70 7.02 -8.00
N PHE A 423 18.19 8.09 -7.44
CA PHE A 423 17.42 9.30 -7.20
C PHE A 423 16.72 9.78 -8.49
N VAL A 424 15.41 9.62 -8.56
CA VAL A 424 14.57 10.00 -9.71
C VAL A 424 15.07 9.43 -11.06
N ALA A 425 15.68 8.25 -11.08
CA ALA A 425 16.47 7.82 -12.24
C ALA A 425 15.62 7.34 -13.40
N LYS A 426 14.77 6.34 -13.19
CA LYS A 426 13.95 5.71 -14.24
C LYS A 426 12.88 4.83 -13.61
N LYS A 427 11.89 4.39 -14.40
CA LYS A 427 10.93 3.38 -13.98
C LYS A 427 11.66 2.10 -13.54
N GLY A 428 11.31 1.58 -12.39
CA GLY A 428 11.96 0.45 -11.72
C GLY A 428 13.09 0.83 -10.76
N ASP A 429 13.48 2.13 -10.69
CA ASP A 429 14.55 2.63 -9.82
C ASP A 429 14.27 4.06 -9.34
N ARG A 430 13.02 4.50 -9.28
CA ARG A 430 12.70 5.88 -8.90
C ARG A 430 12.55 6.04 -7.40
N SER A 431 13.00 7.17 -6.87
CA SER A 431 12.74 7.59 -5.51
C SER A 431 11.29 8.07 -5.36
N ASN A 432 10.78 8.05 -4.14
CA ASN A 432 9.46 8.60 -3.87
C ASN A 432 9.42 10.11 -4.18
N PRO A 433 8.51 10.58 -5.05
CA PRO A 433 8.52 11.95 -5.57
C PRO A 433 8.21 13.02 -4.51
N TRP A 434 7.53 12.62 -3.43
CA TRP A 434 7.18 13.52 -2.33
C TRP A 434 8.34 13.63 -1.34
N PHE A 435 8.94 12.51 -0.96
CA PHE A 435 10.04 12.48 -0.01
C PHE A 435 11.27 13.24 -0.50
N ILE A 436 11.62 13.11 -1.81
CA ILE A 436 12.80 13.79 -2.34
C ILE A 436 12.69 15.32 -2.32
N ILE A 437 11.49 15.87 -2.31
CA ILE A 437 11.25 17.31 -2.14
C ILE A 437 11.31 17.67 -0.65
N LEU A 438 10.57 16.96 0.19
CA LEU A 438 10.35 17.30 1.59
C LEU A 438 11.59 17.08 2.45
N CYS A 439 12.36 16.01 2.22
CA CYS A 439 13.56 15.71 3.00
C CYS A 439 14.71 16.71 2.80
N LYS A 440 14.62 17.59 1.82
CA LYS A 440 15.54 18.72 1.61
C LYS A 440 15.18 19.93 2.48
N GLN A 441 13.98 19.93 3.07
CA GLN A 441 13.47 21.04 3.86
C GLN A 441 13.87 20.88 5.34
N ASP A 442 14.60 21.86 5.86
CA ASP A 442 15.06 21.83 7.27
C ASP A 442 13.91 21.72 8.26
N TRP A 443 12.78 22.38 7.98
CA TRP A 443 11.60 22.35 8.81
C TRP A 443 11.00 20.94 8.87
N PHE A 444 10.91 20.23 7.74
CA PHE A 444 10.40 18.85 7.70
C PHE A 444 11.35 17.90 8.44
N MET A 445 12.65 17.98 8.15
CA MET A 445 13.64 17.15 8.83
C MET A 445 13.76 17.46 10.34
N ALA A 446 13.35 18.64 10.79
CA ALA A 446 13.23 18.93 12.22
C ALA A 446 12.13 18.07 12.87
N THR A 447 10.95 17.95 12.24
CA THR A 447 9.86 17.09 12.76
C THR A 447 10.25 15.61 12.77
N VAL A 448 10.99 15.14 11.74
CA VAL A 448 11.53 13.78 11.67
C VAL A 448 12.47 13.50 12.85
N LYS A 449 13.40 14.41 13.10
CA LYS A 449 14.39 14.28 14.21
C LYS A 449 13.73 14.34 15.59
N GLU A 450 12.72 15.16 15.75
CA GLU A 450 11.94 15.25 17.00
C GLU A 450 11.24 13.91 17.30
N LYS A 451 10.44 13.40 16.35
CA LYS A 451 9.75 12.11 16.48
C LYS A 451 10.72 10.96 16.71
N TRP A 452 11.81 10.92 15.95
CA TRP A 452 12.85 9.90 16.10
C TRP A 452 13.51 9.94 17.49
N THR A 453 13.77 11.14 18.03
CA THR A 453 14.34 11.31 19.37
C THR A 453 13.41 10.78 20.45
N GLU A 454 12.12 11.10 20.37
CA GLU A 454 11.09 10.58 21.26
C GLU A 454 11.07 9.04 21.26
N MET A 455 10.93 8.43 20.08
CA MET A 455 10.90 6.98 19.92
C MET A 455 12.17 6.29 20.44
N SER A 456 13.34 6.90 20.22
CA SER A 456 14.62 6.38 20.67
C SER A 456 14.77 6.43 22.19
N GLN A 457 14.30 7.49 22.83
CA GLN A 457 14.29 7.62 24.30
C GLN A 457 13.40 6.58 24.96
N GLU A 458 12.26 6.30 24.38
CA GLU A 458 11.30 5.29 24.84
C GLU A 458 11.68 3.86 24.43
N LYS A 459 12.71 3.70 23.58
CA LYS A 459 13.16 2.40 23.04
C LYS A 459 12.06 1.59 22.34
N LEU A 460 11.16 2.29 21.68
CA LEU A 460 9.97 1.67 21.06
C LEU A 460 10.33 0.61 20.02
N LEU A 461 11.25 0.93 19.11
CA LEU A 461 11.67 0.00 18.06
C LEU A 461 12.40 -1.23 18.62
N GLN A 462 13.25 -1.03 19.64
CA GLN A 462 13.93 -2.13 20.34
C GLN A 462 12.92 -3.03 21.07
N GLY A 463 11.84 -2.45 21.56
CA GLY A 463 10.72 -3.19 22.15
C GLY A 463 10.05 -4.09 21.11
N CYS A 464 9.79 -3.59 19.90
CA CYS A 464 9.24 -4.38 18.79
C CYS A 464 10.15 -5.57 18.43
N ILE A 465 11.44 -5.32 18.23
CA ILE A 465 12.44 -6.35 17.90
C ILE A 465 12.50 -7.42 18.99
N LYS A 466 12.51 -7.00 20.26
CA LYS A 466 12.55 -7.93 21.40
C LYS A 466 11.31 -8.84 21.41
N THR A 467 10.12 -8.24 21.28
CA THR A 467 8.86 -8.99 21.29
C THR A 467 8.84 -10.01 20.16
N GLU A 468 9.29 -9.63 18.97
CA GLU A 468 9.34 -10.51 17.81
C GLU A 468 10.34 -11.67 18.00
N ARG A 469 11.52 -11.39 18.50
CA ARG A 469 12.51 -12.44 18.85
C ARG A 469 11.97 -13.44 19.87
N GLU A 470 11.26 -12.96 20.89
CA GLU A 470 10.65 -13.81 21.90
C GLU A 470 9.56 -14.70 21.30
N TYR A 471 8.71 -14.13 20.43
CA TYR A 471 7.67 -14.87 19.72
C TYR A 471 8.25 -15.96 18.81
N LEU A 472 9.22 -15.63 17.96
CA LEU A 472 9.84 -16.60 17.07
C LEU A 472 10.55 -17.74 17.83
N LYS A 473 11.16 -17.42 18.96
CA LYS A 473 11.81 -18.42 19.81
C LYS A 473 10.80 -19.36 20.49
N GLU A 474 9.67 -18.82 20.94
CA GLU A 474 8.63 -19.60 21.62
C GLU A 474 7.96 -20.59 20.68
N TYR A 475 7.70 -20.17 19.44
CA TYR A 475 6.95 -20.92 18.43
C TYR A 475 7.81 -21.52 17.32
N ASP A 476 9.13 -21.58 17.49
CA ASP A 476 10.11 -22.02 16.50
C ASP A 476 9.72 -23.30 15.74
N ALA A 477 9.28 -24.33 16.46
CA ALA A 477 8.93 -25.62 15.85
C ALA A 477 7.68 -25.55 14.96
N ASP A 478 6.70 -24.71 15.32
CA ASP A 478 5.49 -24.49 14.54
C ASP A 478 5.77 -23.65 13.31
N LEU A 479 6.60 -22.61 13.45
CA LEU A 479 6.94 -21.68 12.40
C LEU A 479 7.85 -22.30 11.34
N ARG A 480 8.65 -23.30 11.68
CA ARG A 480 9.47 -24.08 10.72
C ARG A 480 8.70 -25.18 10.02
N LYS A 481 7.48 -25.48 10.42
CA LYS A 481 6.71 -26.56 9.83
C LYS A 481 6.40 -26.27 8.36
N GLY A 482 7.03 -27.02 7.46
CA GLY A 482 6.85 -26.88 6.01
C GLY A 482 7.53 -25.68 5.37
N GLU A 483 8.41 -24.98 6.09
CA GLU A 483 9.16 -23.84 5.58
C GLU A 483 10.67 -24.12 5.51
N GLU A 484 11.35 -23.51 4.53
CA GLU A 484 12.80 -23.64 4.36
C GLU A 484 13.61 -22.63 5.19
N TRP A 485 12.96 -21.65 5.79
CA TRP A 485 13.61 -20.62 6.60
C TRP A 485 13.93 -21.09 8.01
N GLY A 486 14.88 -20.44 8.66
CA GLY A 486 15.32 -20.78 10.01
C GLY A 486 15.51 -19.55 10.91
N PRO A 487 15.65 -19.73 12.25
CA PRO A 487 15.92 -18.61 13.17
C PRO A 487 17.15 -17.80 12.78
N ASP A 488 18.14 -18.44 12.14
CA ASP A 488 19.36 -17.73 11.70
C ASP A 488 19.02 -16.63 10.69
N SER A 489 18.08 -16.88 9.76
CA SER A 489 17.61 -15.86 8.80
C SER A 489 16.91 -14.70 9.49
N ALA A 490 16.09 -14.98 10.51
CA ALA A 490 15.42 -13.96 11.29
C ALA A 490 16.41 -13.15 12.13
N GLU A 491 17.40 -13.79 12.73
CA GLU A 491 18.42 -13.10 13.53
C GLU A 491 19.31 -12.23 12.64
N ASP A 492 19.64 -12.65 11.43
CA ASP A 492 20.35 -11.82 10.45
C ASP A 492 19.54 -10.56 10.11
N LEU A 493 18.23 -10.69 9.93
CA LEU A 493 17.34 -9.55 9.69
C LEU A 493 17.31 -8.60 10.90
N PHE A 494 17.18 -9.12 12.11
CA PHE A 494 17.20 -8.28 13.31
C PHE A 494 18.53 -7.55 13.49
N ASN A 495 19.65 -8.20 13.24
CA ASN A 495 20.97 -7.59 13.27
C ASN A 495 21.07 -6.47 12.21
N TRP A 496 20.53 -6.71 11.01
CA TRP A 496 20.48 -5.70 9.95
C TRP A 496 19.66 -4.48 10.41
N ILE A 497 18.45 -4.70 10.96
CA ILE A 497 17.57 -3.63 11.47
C ILE A 497 18.25 -2.84 12.60
N GLU A 498 18.89 -3.50 13.54
CA GLU A 498 19.61 -2.85 14.64
C GLU A 498 20.76 -1.97 14.14
N ASN A 499 21.54 -2.46 13.16
CA ASN A 499 22.58 -1.69 12.48
C ASN A 499 22.00 -0.49 11.72
N ARG A 500 20.83 -0.68 11.06
CA ARG A 500 20.11 0.39 10.36
C ARG A 500 19.66 1.49 11.33
N ILE A 501 19.05 1.13 12.44
CA ILE A 501 18.66 2.07 13.51
C ILE A 501 19.88 2.82 14.03
N TYR A 502 20.99 2.13 14.28
CA TYR A 502 22.24 2.76 14.72
C TYR A 502 22.75 3.78 13.69
N TRP A 503 22.71 3.43 12.39
CA TRP A 503 23.13 4.34 11.32
C TRP A 503 22.21 5.56 11.25
N LEU A 504 20.87 5.39 11.28
CA LEU A 504 19.90 6.49 11.30
C LEU A 504 20.10 7.42 12.49
N ASN A 505 20.40 6.89 13.68
CA ASN A 505 20.77 7.68 14.84
C ASN A 505 21.96 8.62 14.55
N SER A 506 22.98 8.13 13.83
CA SER A 506 24.14 8.93 13.46
C SER A 506 23.81 10.00 12.41
N GLN A 507 22.92 9.71 11.47
CA GLN A 507 22.50 10.66 10.42
C GLN A 507 21.62 11.78 10.97
N TRP A 508 20.69 11.43 11.84
CA TRP A 508 19.78 12.41 12.44
C TRP A 508 20.34 13.06 13.72
N LYS A 509 21.60 12.80 14.04
CA LYS A 509 22.43 13.45 15.08
C LYS A 509 21.77 13.45 16.46
N ILE A 510 21.15 12.34 16.82
CA ILE A 510 20.70 12.14 18.19
C ILE A 510 21.94 11.90 19.03
N LYS A 511 22.14 12.73 20.04
CA LYS A 511 23.17 12.49 21.05
C LYS A 511 22.80 11.21 21.77
N SER A 512 23.44 10.11 21.41
CA SER A 512 23.35 8.88 22.19
C SER A 512 23.96 9.18 23.58
N ASP A 513 23.18 9.03 24.61
CA ASP A 513 23.69 8.87 25.97
C ASP A 513 24.41 7.52 26.14
N VAL A 514 25.35 7.24 25.23
CA VAL A 514 26.32 6.13 25.36
C VAL A 514 27.61 6.74 25.86
N SER A 515 27.58 7.24 27.08
CA SER A 515 28.76 7.38 27.91
C SER A 515 28.38 6.87 29.28
N ASN A 516 28.64 5.61 29.54
CA ASN A 516 29.03 5.03 30.83
C ASN A 516 28.53 3.58 30.96
N SER A 517 29.19 2.67 30.30
CA SER A 517 29.40 1.33 30.88
C SER A 517 30.68 0.70 30.30
N ALA A 518 31.80 1.40 30.54
CA ALA A 518 33.14 0.83 30.46
C ALA A 518 33.87 1.25 31.70
N SER A 519 33.65 0.53 32.80
CA SER A 519 34.55 0.43 33.94
C SER A 519 34.40 -0.95 34.57
#